data_acd7df30c9ded0426f089a3ddb0001d8
#
_entry.id   acd7df30c9ded0426f089a3ddb0001d8
#
_cell.length_a   1.000
_cell.length_b   1.000
_cell.length_c   1.000
_cell.angle_alpha   90.00
_cell.angle_beta   90.00
_cell.angle_gamma   90.00
#
_symmetry.space_group_name_H-M   'P 1'
#
loop_
_entity.id
_entity.type
_entity.pdbx_description
1 polymer ?
#
loop_
_entity_poly.entity_id
_entity_poly.type
_entity_poly.pdbx_seq_one_letter_code
_entity_poly.pdbx_strand_id
1 'polypeptide(L)'
;VQMAREAGAKKVYLASAAPPVKFPNVYGIDMPSRNELLAHNKSDSEILKDIGADALIYQDLDDLKSTIMKESKSLKDFDCSCFDGHYVTNDIDEIYLSRIESVRADAGQSKESNSSNQLDLNLLNFSSENEQEHA
;
A
#
# COMPACT_ATOMS: atom_id res chain seq x y z
N VAL A 1 -1.59 4.16 15.84
CA VAL A 1 -2.33 3.68 17.01
C VAL A 1 -1.37 3.44 18.16
N GLN A 2 -0.36 2.61 18.00
CA GLN A 2 0.59 2.24 19.07
C GLN A 2 1.21 3.46 19.76
N MET A 3 1.79 4.40 19.01
CA MET A 3 2.39 5.63 19.55
C MET A 3 1.40 6.44 20.43
N ALA A 4 0.14 6.51 20.00
CA ALA A 4 -0.89 7.20 20.78
C ALA A 4 -1.17 6.47 22.12
N ARG A 5 -1.19 5.14 22.10
CA ARG A 5 -1.34 4.32 23.31
C ARG A 5 -0.18 4.51 24.27
N GLU A 6 1.05 4.48 23.77
CA GLU A 6 2.28 4.69 24.55
C GLU A 6 2.32 6.10 25.15
N ALA A 7 1.75 7.10 24.44
CA ALA A 7 1.58 8.46 24.96
C ALA A 7 0.43 8.59 25.98
N GLY A 8 -0.26 7.49 26.34
CA GLY A 8 -1.29 7.47 27.37
C GLY A 8 -2.74 7.64 26.88
N ALA A 9 -3.00 7.53 25.58
CA ALA A 9 -4.37 7.60 25.06
C ALA A 9 -5.19 6.40 25.55
N LYS A 10 -6.33 6.67 26.18
CA LYS A 10 -7.26 5.64 26.67
C LYS A 10 -8.09 5.04 25.54
N LYS A 11 -8.42 5.85 24.53
CA LYS A 11 -9.14 5.43 23.31
C LYS A 11 -8.48 6.03 22.09
N VAL A 12 -8.40 5.25 21.00
CA VAL A 12 -7.84 5.65 19.71
C VAL A 12 -8.83 5.29 18.62
N TYR A 13 -9.32 6.26 17.90
CA TYR A 13 -10.23 6.09 16.77
C TYR A 13 -9.47 6.41 15.48
N LEU A 14 -9.59 5.55 14.46
CA LEU A 14 -9.06 5.81 13.13
C LEU A 14 -10.21 6.24 12.23
N ALA A 15 -10.12 7.44 11.66
CA ALA A 15 -11.05 7.93 10.66
C ALA A 15 -10.29 8.21 9.36
N SER A 16 -10.79 7.67 8.25
CA SER A 16 -10.27 7.89 6.90
C SER A 16 -11.24 8.76 6.11
N ALA A 17 -10.73 9.80 5.45
CA ALA A 17 -11.49 10.62 4.52
C ALA A 17 -11.72 9.95 3.15
N ALA A 18 -11.22 8.74 2.97
CA ALA A 18 -11.40 7.92 1.76
C ALA A 18 -12.04 6.58 2.14
N PRO A 19 -12.73 5.92 1.19
CA PRO A 19 -13.13 4.53 1.34
C PRO A 19 -11.93 3.60 1.54
N PRO A 20 -12.13 2.36 2.02
CA PRO A 20 -11.04 1.41 2.17
C PRO A 20 -10.41 1.07 0.81
N VAL A 21 -9.09 1.23 0.71
CA VAL A 21 -8.33 0.89 -0.49
C VAL A 21 -8.10 -0.61 -0.52
N LYS A 22 -8.72 -1.29 -1.48
CA LYS A 22 -8.74 -2.77 -1.60
C LYS A 22 -7.99 -3.29 -2.81
N PHE A 23 -7.83 -2.45 -3.84
CA PHE A 23 -7.26 -2.83 -5.14
C PHE A 23 -6.17 -1.84 -5.56
N PRO A 24 -5.16 -2.27 -6.34
CA PRO A 24 -4.14 -1.39 -6.85
C PRO A 24 -4.67 -0.52 -7.99
N ASN A 25 -4.08 0.66 -8.17
CA ASN A 25 -4.25 1.41 -9.40
C ASN A 25 -3.34 0.82 -10.50
N VAL A 26 -3.86 0.73 -11.74
CA VAL A 26 -3.11 0.22 -12.90
C VAL A 26 -2.85 1.30 -13.97
N TYR A 27 -3.28 2.52 -13.71
CA TYR A 27 -3.24 3.64 -14.67
C TYR A 27 -2.10 4.63 -14.39
N GLY A 28 -1.02 4.16 -13.76
CA GLY A 28 0.21 4.94 -13.59
C GLY A 28 0.48 5.46 -12.18
N ILE A 29 -0.39 5.18 -11.21
CA ILE A 29 -0.10 5.42 -9.80
C ILE A 29 0.61 4.18 -9.24
N ASP A 30 1.83 4.35 -8.75
CA ASP A 30 2.55 3.26 -8.10
C ASP A 30 1.92 2.95 -6.74
N MET A 31 1.39 1.73 -6.64
CA MET A 31 0.74 1.24 -5.44
C MET A 31 1.32 -0.14 -5.05
N PRO A 32 1.29 -0.50 -3.78
CA PRO A 32 1.72 -1.83 -3.34
C PRO A 32 0.84 -2.93 -3.95
N SER A 33 1.30 -4.17 -3.87
CA SER A 33 0.50 -5.34 -4.27
C SER A 33 -0.76 -5.47 -3.40
N ARG A 34 -1.78 -6.17 -3.90
CA ARG A 34 -3.05 -6.35 -3.17
C ARG A 34 -2.84 -6.90 -1.75
N ASN A 35 -1.92 -7.83 -1.58
CA ASN A 35 -1.64 -8.45 -0.29
C ASN A 35 -1.03 -7.50 0.73
N GLU A 36 -0.44 -6.39 0.30
CA GLU A 36 0.11 -5.34 1.16
C GLU A 36 -0.94 -4.28 1.53
N LEU A 37 -2.09 -4.26 0.83
CA LEU A 37 -3.20 -3.36 1.13
C LEU A 37 -3.95 -3.84 2.36
N LEU A 38 -4.00 -3.02 3.39
CA LEU A 38 -4.61 -3.38 4.68
C LEU A 38 -6.07 -3.87 4.55
N ALA A 39 -6.84 -3.27 3.63
CA ALA A 39 -8.26 -3.56 3.46
C ALA A 39 -8.56 -4.65 2.41
N HIS A 40 -7.53 -5.20 1.74
CA HIS A 40 -7.75 -6.24 0.76
C HIS A 40 -8.22 -7.53 1.44
N ASN A 41 -9.34 -8.09 0.97
CA ASN A 41 -9.97 -9.32 1.50
C ASN A 41 -10.24 -9.32 3.01
N LYS A 42 -10.39 -8.13 3.61
CA LYS A 42 -10.71 -7.99 5.04
C LYS A 42 -11.99 -7.19 5.26
N SER A 43 -12.73 -7.58 6.28
CA SER A 43 -13.83 -6.80 6.85
C SER A 43 -13.32 -5.66 7.73
N ASP A 44 -14.14 -4.65 7.97
CA ASP A 44 -13.79 -3.54 8.87
C ASP A 44 -13.47 -4.02 10.29
N SER A 45 -14.11 -5.09 10.75
CA SER A 45 -13.84 -5.69 12.07
C SER A 45 -12.47 -6.36 12.14
N GLU A 46 -12.00 -6.98 11.06
CA GLU A 46 -10.66 -7.56 10.97
C GLU A 46 -9.61 -6.46 10.90
N ILE A 47 -9.84 -5.42 10.08
CA ILE A 47 -8.97 -4.26 10.00
C ILE A 47 -8.86 -3.57 11.36
N LEU A 48 -9.98 -3.33 12.03
CA LEU A 48 -10.03 -2.72 13.36
C LEU A 48 -9.16 -3.47 14.36
N LYS A 49 -9.24 -4.82 14.33
CA LYS A 49 -8.44 -5.69 15.19
C LYS A 49 -6.96 -5.61 14.84
N ASP A 50 -6.61 -5.63 13.55
CA ASP A 50 -5.23 -5.60 13.09
C ASP A 50 -4.51 -4.30 13.47
N ILE A 51 -5.22 -3.16 13.35
CA ILE A 51 -4.67 -1.84 13.72
C ILE A 51 -4.70 -1.57 15.23
N GLY A 52 -5.46 -2.34 16.00
CA GLY A 52 -5.60 -2.19 17.45
C GLY A 52 -6.30 -0.89 17.91
N ALA A 53 -7.13 -0.30 17.04
CA ALA A 53 -7.93 0.88 17.39
C ALA A 53 -9.23 0.49 18.11
N ASP A 54 -9.88 1.47 18.77
CA ASP A 54 -11.19 1.26 19.42
C ASP A 54 -12.36 1.47 18.46
N ALA A 55 -12.15 2.26 17.40
CA ALA A 55 -13.12 2.42 16.32
C ALA A 55 -12.40 2.70 14.99
N LEU A 56 -13.03 2.26 13.91
CA LEU A 56 -12.62 2.48 12.54
C LEU A 56 -13.80 3.12 11.78
N ILE A 57 -13.53 4.21 11.08
CA ILE A 57 -14.52 4.96 10.33
C ILE A 57 -13.94 5.21 8.93
N TYR A 58 -14.60 4.69 7.92
CA TYR A 58 -14.28 4.98 6.52
C TYR A 58 -15.31 5.92 5.91
N GLN A 59 -14.89 6.69 4.92
CA GLN A 59 -15.81 7.38 4.02
C GLN A 59 -16.58 6.34 3.20
N ASP A 60 -17.91 6.53 3.10
CA ASP A 60 -18.72 5.74 2.17
C ASP A 60 -18.44 6.14 0.71
N LEU A 61 -18.32 5.17 -0.20
CA LEU A 61 -17.97 5.42 -1.60
C LEU A 61 -19.09 6.14 -2.36
N ASP A 62 -20.34 5.75 -2.14
CA ASP A 62 -21.49 6.35 -2.84
C ASP A 62 -21.73 7.78 -2.34
N ASP A 63 -21.57 8.01 -1.04
CA ASP A 63 -21.64 9.36 -0.44
C ASP A 63 -20.53 10.26 -1.00
N LEU A 64 -19.31 9.75 -1.12
CA LEU A 64 -18.18 10.48 -1.70
C LEU A 64 -18.48 10.88 -3.16
N LYS A 65 -18.87 9.92 -3.99
CA LYS A 65 -19.25 10.16 -5.39
C LYS A 65 -20.39 11.17 -5.49
N SER A 66 -21.47 10.97 -4.75
CA SER A 66 -22.66 11.83 -4.79
C SER A 66 -22.35 13.26 -4.35
N THR A 67 -21.49 13.44 -3.37
CA THR A 67 -21.11 14.77 -2.87
C THR A 67 -20.32 15.54 -3.93
N ILE A 68 -19.34 14.92 -4.59
CA ILE A 68 -18.56 15.58 -5.64
C ILE A 68 -19.44 15.89 -6.87
N MET A 69 -20.32 14.97 -7.24
CA MET A 69 -21.25 15.18 -8.37
C MET A 69 -22.23 16.33 -8.14
N LYS A 70 -22.62 16.62 -6.89
CA LYS A 70 -23.48 17.78 -6.59
C LYS A 70 -22.78 19.10 -6.88
N GLU A 71 -21.48 19.17 -6.69
CA GLU A 71 -20.69 20.39 -6.90
C GLU A 71 -20.31 20.60 -8.38
N SER A 72 -20.31 19.57 -9.21
CA SER A 72 -19.92 19.64 -10.60
C SER A 72 -20.94 18.99 -11.54
N LYS A 73 -21.66 19.82 -12.31
CA LYS A 73 -22.62 19.34 -13.32
C LYS A 73 -21.97 18.66 -14.54
N SER A 74 -20.68 18.84 -14.74
CA SER A 74 -19.93 18.27 -15.87
C SER A 74 -19.40 16.87 -15.60
N LEU A 75 -19.21 16.51 -14.34
CA LEU A 75 -18.69 15.19 -13.94
C LEU A 75 -19.84 14.19 -13.86
N LYS A 76 -19.66 13.05 -14.53
CA LYS A 76 -20.67 11.98 -14.56
C LYS A 76 -20.23 10.75 -13.80
N ASP A 77 -18.92 10.52 -13.72
CA ASP A 77 -18.33 9.39 -13.00
C ASP A 77 -16.87 9.65 -12.66
N PHE A 78 -16.30 8.76 -11.82
CA PHE A 78 -14.93 8.82 -11.33
C PHE A 78 -14.30 7.43 -11.43
N ASP A 79 -12.98 7.38 -11.61
CA ASP A 79 -12.24 6.16 -11.39
C ASP A 79 -12.22 5.83 -9.88
N CYS A 80 -12.91 4.76 -9.52
CA CYS A 80 -13.00 4.23 -8.16
C CYS A 80 -12.35 2.85 -8.04
N SER A 81 -11.58 2.42 -9.03
CA SER A 81 -11.00 1.08 -9.12
C SER A 81 -10.23 0.65 -7.87
N CYS A 82 -9.55 1.58 -7.18
CA CYS A 82 -8.86 1.29 -5.94
C CYS A 82 -9.78 0.89 -4.78
N PHE A 83 -11.06 1.24 -4.84
CA PHE A 83 -12.05 0.97 -3.79
C PHE A 83 -12.95 -0.21 -4.13
N ASP A 84 -13.48 -0.25 -5.36
CA ASP A 84 -14.51 -1.20 -5.80
C ASP A 84 -13.99 -2.30 -6.74
N GLY A 85 -12.78 -2.15 -7.30
CA GLY A 85 -12.19 -3.08 -8.26
C GLY A 85 -12.74 -2.99 -9.67
N HIS A 86 -13.58 -1.96 -9.98
CA HIS A 86 -14.08 -1.73 -11.32
C HIS A 86 -13.13 -0.84 -12.10
N TYR A 87 -12.39 -1.44 -13.01
CA TYR A 87 -11.44 -0.75 -13.87
C TYR A 87 -12.13 -0.20 -15.12
N VAL A 88 -11.95 1.09 -15.40
CA VAL A 88 -12.68 1.81 -16.47
C VAL A 88 -12.40 1.27 -17.88
N THR A 89 -11.29 0.59 -18.09
CA THR A 89 -10.94 -0.02 -19.39
C THR A 89 -11.59 -1.38 -19.61
N ASN A 90 -12.15 -2.00 -18.56
CA ASN A 90 -12.82 -3.32 -18.56
C ASN A 90 -11.95 -4.50 -19.07
N ASP A 91 -10.65 -4.32 -19.18
CA ASP A 91 -9.67 -5.34 -19.63
C ASP A 91 -8.76 -5.80 -18.48
N ILE A 92 -8.96 -5.28 -17.28
CA ILE A 92 -8.20 -5.63 -16.09
C ILE A 92 -8.95 -6.71 -15.33
N ASP A 93 -8.43 -7.92 -15.41
CA ASP A 93 -8.95 -9.10 -14.71
C ASP A 93 -7.98 -9.62 -13.63
N GLU A 94 -8.39 -10.66 -12.94
CA GLU A 94 -7.58 -11.33 -11.91
C GLU A 94 -6.25 -11.88 -12.45
N ILE A 95 -6.21 -12.30 -13.72
CA ILE A 95 -5.01 -12.82 -14.36
C ILE A 95 -4.00 -11.70 -14.57
N TYR A 96 -4.49 -10.55 -15.04
CA TYR A 96 -3.67 -9.34 -15.22
C TYR A 96 -3.09 -8.85 -13.90
N LEU A 97 -3.92 -8.74 -12.86
CA LEU A 97 -3.49 -8.30 -11.54
C LEU A 97 -2.44 -9.24 -10.93
N SER A 98 -2.67 -10.55 -11.01
CA SER A 98 -1.71 -11.55 -10.52
C SER A 98 -0.38 -11.51 -11.27
N ARG A 99 -0.41 -11.23 -12.58
CA ARG A 99 0.80 -11.07 -13.39
C ARG A 99 1.62 -9.85 -12.98
N ILE A 100 0.98 -8.70 -12.73
CA ILE A 100 1.68 -7.50 -12.25
C ILE A 100 2.34 -7.78 -10.89
N GLU A 101 1.64 -8.47 -10.00
CA GLU A 101 2.15 -8.82 -8.67
C GLU A 101 3.38 -9.72 -8.75
N SER A 102 3.37 -10.74 -9.62
CA SER A 102 4.52 -11.62 -9.81
C SER A 102 5.74 -10.87 -10.34
N VAL A 103 5.56 -10.00 -11.34
CA VAL A 103 6.65 -9.18 -11.89
C VAL A 103 7.25 -8.23 -10.82
N ARG A 104 6.43 -7.68 -9.93
CA ARG A 104 6.90 -6.84 -8.83
C ARG A 104 7.66 -7.63 -7.76
N ALA A 105 7.19 -8.82 -7.43
CA ALA A 105 7.88 -9.71 -6.49
C ALA A 105 9.28 -10.09 -6.99
N ASP A 106 9.40 -10.44 -8.27
CA ASP A 106 10.69 -10.78 -8.91
C ASP A 106 11.63 -9.56 -8.95
N ALA A 107 11.10 -8.37 -9.24
CA ALA A 107 11.88 -7.13 -9.24
C ALA A 107 12.34 -6.71 -7.82
N GLY A 108 11.56 -7.02 -6.79
CA GLY A 108 11.91 -6.82 -5.39
C GLY A 108 13.08 -7.71 -4.96
N GLN A 109 13.01 -9.00 -5.27
CA GLN A 109 14.07 -9.97 -4.93
C GLN A 109 15.40 -9.65 -5.63
N SER A 110 15.36 -9.20 -6.87
CA SER A 110 16.58 -8.82 -7.60
C SER A 110 17.25 -7.56 -7.04
N LYS A 111 16.50 -6.65 -6.43
CA LYS A 111 17.05 -5.46 -5.75
C LYS A 111 17.68 -5.83 -4.41
N GLU A 112 17.09 -6.73 -3.64
CA GLU A 112 17.66 -7.19 -2.36
C GLU A 112 18.95 -7.99 -2.56
N SER A 113 19.02 -8.85 -3.58
CA SER A 113 20.24 -9.59 -3.92
C SER A 113 21.39 -8.69 -4.36
N ASN A 114 21.10 -7.63 -5.12
CA ASN A 114 22.12 -6.65 -5.52
C ASN A 114 22.59 -5.77 -4.34
N SER A 115 21.70 -5.44 -3.40
CA SER A 115 22.04 -4.67 -2.20
C SER A 115 22.94 -5.47 -1.26
N SER A 116 22.67 -6.76 -1.07
CA SER A 116 23.52 -7.64 -0.24
C SER A 116 24.90 -7.86 -0.87
N ASN A 117 24.98 -8.06 -2.18
CA ASN A 117 26.24 -8.19 -2.90
C ASN A 117 27.09 -6.90 -2.84
N GLN A 118 26.46 -5.73 -2.82
CA GLN A 118 27.14 -4.45 -2.70
C GLN A 118 27.72 -4.24 -1.29
N LEU A 119 27.03 -4.71 -0.25
CA LEU A 119 27.51 -4.68 1.14
C LEU A 119 28.69 -5.61 1.36
N ASP A 120 28.64 -6.81 0.80
CA ASP A 120 29.73 -7.79 0.89
C ASP A 120 31.01 -7.30 0.19
N LEU A 121 30.87 -6.65 -1.00
CA LEU A 121 31.99 -6.05 -1.71
C LEU A 121 32.65 -4.90 -0.92
N ASN A 122 31.85 -4.08 -0.23
CA ASN A 122 32.35 -2.97 0.58
C ASN A 122 33.08 -3.48 1.85
N LEU A 123 32.61 -4.57 2.43
CA LEU A 123 33.28 -5.22 3.58
C LEU A 123 34.63 -5.83 3.18
N LEU A 124 34.73 -6.46 2.01
CA LEU A 124 35.97 -7.05 1.50
C LEU A 124 37.02 -5.96 1.19
N ASN A 125 36.61 -4.83 0.62
CA ASN A 125 37.51 -3.70 0.33
C ASN A 125 38.03 -3.04 1.63
N PHE A 126 37.22 -2.96 2.68
CA PHE A 126 37.63 -2.40 3.98
C PHE A 126 38.67 -3.28 4.70
N SER A 127 38.62 -4.60 4.48
CA SER A 127 39.58 -5.54 5.07
C SER A 127 40.95 -5.48 4.37
N SER A 128 41.00 -5.17 3.07
CA SER A 128 42.25 -5.13 2.31
C SER A 128 43.05 -3.84 2.53
N GLU A 129 42.42 -2.73 2.92
CA GLU A 129 43.11 -1.46 3.22
C GLU A 129 43.79 -1.47 4.59
N ASN A 130 43.29 -2.22 5.57
CA ASN A 130 43.89 -2.33 6.90
C ASN A 130 45.15 -3.22 6.99
N GLU A 131 45.40 -4.05 5.98
CA GLU A 131 46.62 -4.90 5.95
C GLU A 131 47.85 -4.17 5.37
N GLN A 132 47.68 -3.01 4.73
CA GLN A 132 48.77 -2.24 4.12
C GLN A 132 49.36 -1.13 5.02
N GLU A 133 48.74 -0.83 6.17
CA GLU A 133 49.27 0.19 7.11
C GLU A 133 50.15 -0.40 8.23
N HIS A 134 50.39 -1.70 8.27
CA HIS A 134 51.24 -2.38 9.29
C HIS A 134 52.37 -3.23 8.72
N ALA A 135 52.89 -2.91 7.51
CA ALA A 135 54.10 -3.53 6.93
C ALA A 135 55.21 -2.50 6.78
#